data_136a57ea39a9b6d60c36dc5cb594c460
#
_entry.id   136a57ea39a9b6d60c36dc5cb594c460
#
_cell.length_a   1.000
_cell.length_b   1.000
_cell.length_c   1.000
_cell.angle_alpha   90.00
_cell.angle_beta   90.00
_cell.angle_gamma   90.00
#
_symmetry.space_group_name_H-M   'P 1'
#
loop_
_entity.id
_entity.type
_entity.pdbx_description
1 polymer ?
#
loop_
_entity_poly.entity_id
_entity_poly.type
_entity_poly.pdbx_seq_one_letter_code
_entity_poly.pdbx_strand_id
1 'polypeptide(L)'
;MVQAGFLGVLLVLLAGAEAPRPVVEVTNFSRTSTYGEVVDFVQAVARGSEVVAVTTLATSAEGRPVPLVILSQERVRTPEERRATGKPAVLVMANIHAGEVEGKEACQMLIRDVALGPLGYLLEHQVVLVVPIFNADGNDKFGANRHDNGPELAGVRHNGQFLDLNRDYTKLESPEVRGLVRLFASWDPVVVVDMHTTNGSYHREPVTYTTGINPNGARALSDYMWGTFFPKVASALEREGWSSVPYGNFADPLEPSTGWENDAVEVRYGSNYVALRNRLAILDENYAYADFKTRVLASYAFVREILHFTNERATELAALVQRVDGETRDGYRGERFVSSWQLEPLMEVTVRSFEFEKKPTTPEERARLPWLGPFRLEPTSTQRDYRLPYLARATPTTTVPLPAGYLLLPGFREAVEVLLAHGVGVERLGEPFSGRVERLAMEAVETARNIVQGHVAVTVKGEWVAAEEQVPAGSLFVDMRQPLARLVPVLLEPSSSDGLASWGFFNRALVRQWSREPGIYPVLRVSSRPAVAMEVLQGVER
;
A
#
# COMPACT_ATOMS: atom_id res chain seq x y z
N MET A 1 -70.47 36.77 -21.73
CA MET A 1 -70.11 35.75 -20.74
C MET A 1 -68.92 35.05 -21.26
N VAL A 2 -67.74 35.38 -20.74
CA VAL A 2 -66.46 34.72 -21.05
C VAL A 2 -65.99 34.00 -19.76
N GLN A 3 -65.99 32.67 -19.85
CA GLN A 3 -65.45 31.83 -18.71
C GLN A 3 -63.96 31.81 -18.81
N ALA A 4 -63.30 32.32 -17.79
CA ALA A 4 -61.85 32.15 -17.56
C ALA A 4 -61.58 30.82 -16.85
N GLY A 5 -60.93 29.89 -17.54
CA GLY A 5 -60.44 28.64 -16.95
C GLY A 5 -59.14 28.88 -16.18
N PHE A 6 -59.13 28.62 -14.88
CA PHE A 6 -57.94 28.57 -14.06
C PHE A 6 -57.24 27.23 -14.29
N LEU A 7 -56.05 27.25 -14.91
CA LEU A 7 -55.15 26.10 -14.97
C LEU A 7 -54.30 26.10 -13.70
N GLY A 8 -54.66 25.26 -12.76
CA GLY A 8 -53.86 25.01 -11.55
C GLY A 8 -52.61 24.20 -11.92
N VAL A 9 -51.43 24.80 -11.89
CA VAL A 9 -50.15 24.10 -11.98
C VAL A 9 -49.89 23.42 -10.62
N LEU A 10 -50.04 22.11 -10.59
CA LEU A 10 -49.68 21.28 -9.43
C LEU A 10 -48.15 21.20 -9.36
N LEU A 11 -47.51 22.03 -8.54
CA LEU A 11 -46.10 21.92 -8.20
C LEU A 11 -45.94 20.70 -7.32
N VAL A 12 -45.56 19.56 -7.89
CA VAL A 12 -45.10 18.40 -7.11
C VAL A 12 -43.70 18.75 -6.55
N LEU A 13 -43.67 19.23 -5.33
CA LEU A 13 -42.45 19.25 -4.53
C LEU A 13 -42.02 17.80 -4.34
N LEU A 14 -41.09 17.31 -5.15
CA LEU A 14 -40.31 16.15 -4.82
C LEU A 14 -39.55 16.48 -3.53
N ALA A 15 -40.03 15.98 -2.40
CA ALA A 15 -39.27 15.97 -1.18
C ALA A 15 -37.97 15.22 -1.49
N GLY A 16 -36.86 15.96 -1.63
CA GLY A 16 -35.55 15.37 -1.86
C GLY A 16 -35.29 14.37 -0.72
N ALA A 17 -35.09 13.10 -1.04
CA ALA A 17 -34.69 12.11 -0.07
C ALA A 17 -33.42 12.62 0.61
N GLU A 18 -33.43 12.63 1.95
CA GLU A 18 -32.24 13.02 2.74
C GLU A 18 -31.06 12.13 2.33
N ALA A 19 -29.88 12.73 2.14
CA ALA A 19 -28.69 11.98 1.75
C ALA A 19 -28.37 10.88 2.79
N PRO A 20 -27.99 9.67 2.37
CA PRO A 20 -27.67 8.58 3.31
C PRO A 20 -26.62 9.01 4.33
N ARG A 21 -26.83 8.67 5.59
CA ARG A 21 -25.89 8.95 6.67
C ARG A 21 -25.17 7.67 7.07
N PRO A 22 -23.81 7.66 7.15
CA PRO A 22 -23.08 6.49 7.62
C PRO A 22 -23.34 6.25 9.11
N VAL A 23 -23.12 5.01 9.54
CA VAL A 23 -23.37 4.58 10.93
C VAL A 23 -22.69 5.47 11.95
N VAL A 24 -21.46 5.86 11.68
CA VAL A 24 -20.66 6.70 12.58
C VAL A 24 -21.36 8.03 12.88
N GLU A 25 -22.00 8.66 11.91
CA GLU A 25 -22.77 9.90 12.12
C GLU A 25 -24.10 9.63 12.85
N VAL A 26 -24.81 8.56 12.49
CA VAL A 26 -26.10 8.19 13.11
C VAL A 26 -25.92 7.88 14.60
N THR A 27 -24.80 7.26 14.95
CA THR A 27 -24.46 6.87 16.32
C THR A 27 -23.67 7.92 17.10
N ASN A 28 -23.49 9.12 16.53
CA ASN A 28 -22.65 10.18 17.10
C ASN A 28 -21.25 9.68 17.48
N PHE A 29 -20.60 8.94 16.57
CA PHE A 29 -19.25 8.40 16.72
C PHE A 29 -19.07 7.43 17.90
N SER A 30 -20.13 6.71 18.30
CA SER A 30 -20.05 5.74 19.40
C SER A 30 -19.66 4.33 18.94
N ARG A 31 -19.91 3.97 17.67
CA ARG A 31 -19.55 2.66 17.11
C ARG A 31 -19.12 2.75 15.64
N THR A 32 -18.42 1.72 15.19
CA THR A 32 -18.01 1.51 13.81
C THR A 32 -19.02 0.68 13.01
N SER A 33 -18.97 0.77 11.68
CA SER A 33 -19.87 0.05 10.77
C SER A 33 -19.49 -1.42 10.63
N THR A 34 -20.50 -2.30 10.54
CA THR A 34 -20.34 -3.68 10.06
C THR A 34 -20.10 -3.71 8.55
N TYR A 35 -19.66 -4.85 8.02
CA TYR A 35 -19.51 -5.05 6.56
C TYR A 35 -20.85 -4.80 5.82
N GLY A 36 -21.94 -5.37 6.32
CA GLY A 36 -23.27 -5.19 5.74
C GLY A 36 -23.70 -3.72 5.69
N GLU A 37 -23.49 -2.97 6.77
CA GLU A 37 -23.82 -1.54 6.85
C GLU A 37 -22.99 -0.70 5.85
N VAL A 38 -21.70 -1.01 5.65
CA VAL A 38 -20.87 -0.34 4.63
C VAL A 38 -21.42 -0.63 3.23
N VAL A 39 -21.72 -1.88 2.91
CA VAL A 39 -22.26 -2.27 1.60
C VAL A 39 -23.60 -1.61 1.33
N ASP A 40 -24.53 -1.66 2.29
CA ASP A 40 -25.85 -1.04 2.18
C ASP A 40 -25.75 0.48 1.98
N PHE A 41 -24.83 1.13 2.69
CA PHE A 41 -24.57 2.55 2.58
C PHE A 41 -24.05 2.93 1.16
N VAL A 42 -23.01 2.27 0.65
CA VAL A 42 -22.47 2.60 -0.67
C VAL A 42 -23.47 2.33 -1.78
N GLN A 43 -24.28 1.27 -1.65
CA GLN A 43 -25.39 1.00 -2.58
C GLN A 43 -26.50 2.06 -2.50
N ALA A 44 -26.79 2.59 -1.31
CA ALA A 44 -27.77 3.67 -1.16
C ALA A 44 -27.28 4.96 -1.83
N VAL A 45 -26.01 5.32 -1.65
CA VAL A 45 -25.41 6.47 -2.34
C VAL A 45 -25.42 6.28 -3.86
N ALA A 46 -25.05 5.08 -4.35
CA ALA A 46 -25.04 4.77 -5.79
C ALA A 46 -26.43 4.85 -6.44
N ARG A 47 -27.49 4.49 -5.71
CA ARG A 47 -28.87 4.68 -6.21
C ARG A 47 -29.27 6.15 -6.33
N GLY A 48 -28.66 7.01 -5.53
CA GLY A 48 -28.95 8.46 -5.51
C GLY A 48 -28.10 9.30 -6.47
N SER A 49 -27.08 8.72 -7.12
CA SER A 49 -26.14 9.49 -7.92
C SER A 49 -25.59 8.71 -9.11
N GLU A 50 -25.66 9.31 -10.30
CA GLU A 50 -25.14 8.70 -11.53
C GLU A 50 -23.60 8.76 -11.66
N VAL A 51 -22.94 9.58 -10.84
CA VAL A 51 -21.46 9.68 -10.83
C VAL A 51 -20.81 8.53 -10.06
N VAL A 52 -21.63 7.66 -9.44
CA VAL A 52 -21.16 6.52 -8.65
C VAL A 52 -21.45 5.21 -9.37
N ALA A 53 -20.43 4.36 -9.46
CA ALA A 53 -20.57 2.95 -9.78
C ALA A 53 -19.98 2.11 -8.65
N VAL A 54 -20.57 0.95 -8.37
CA VAL A 54 -20.06 -0.01 -7.39
C VAL A 54 -19.82 -1.33 -8.09
N THR A 55 -18.62 -1.87 -7.92
CA THR A 55 -18.23 -3.19 -8.43
C THR A 55 -17.48 -3.96 -7.36
N THR A 56 -16.99 -5.15 -7.66
CA THR A 56 -16.22 -6.00 -6.75
C THR A 56 -14.75 -5.95 -7.10
N LEU A 57 -13.90 -5.56 -6.14
CA LEU A 57 -12.45 -5.60 -6.25
C LEU A 57 -11.93 -7.05 -6.22
N ALA A 58 -12.42 -7.80 -5.25
CA ALA A 58 -12.07 -9.19 -5.00
C ALA A 58 -13.19 -9.87 -4.19
N THR A 59 -13.17 -11.19 -4.14
CA THR A 59 -13.92 -11.95 -3.13
C THR A 59 -12.96 -12.35 -2.03
N SER A 60 -13.27 -12.03 -0.77
CA SER A 60 -12.44 -12.36 0.38
C SER A 60 -12.32 -13.86 0.61
N ALA A 61 -11.41 -14.27 1.49
CA ALA A 61 -11.23 -15.68 1.83
C ALA A 61 -12.49 -16.36 2.39
N GLU A 62 -13.36 -15.64 3.08
CA GLU A 62 -14.64 -16.13 3.61
C GLU A 62 -15.82 -15.89 2.63
N GLY A 63 -15.55 -15.47 1.39
CA GLY A 63 -16.54 -15.33 0.33
C GLY A 63 -17.27 -13.99 0.29
N ARG A 64 -16.81 -12.95 1.00
CA ARG A 64 -17.42 -11.60 0.97
C ARG A 64 -16.89 -10.80 -0.21
N PRO A 65 -17.76 -10.21 -1.06
CA PRO A 65 -17.34 -9.25 -2.09
C PRO A 65 -16.73 -7.99 -1.44
N VAL A 66 -15.49 -7.66 -1.77
CA VAL A 66 -14.86 -6.39 -1.37
C VAL A 66 -15.31 -5.29 -2.32
N PRO A 67 -16.06 -4.26 -1.85
CA PRO A 67 -16.62 -3.24 -2.74
C PRO A 67 -15.52 -2.31 -3.27
N LEU A 68 -15.55 -2.05 -4.58
CA LEU A 68 -14.85 -0.97 -5.25
C LEU A 68 -15.88 0.07 -5.71
N VAL A 69 -15.79 1.27 -5.16
CA VAL A 69 -16.62 2.42 -5.53
C VAL A 69 -15.84 3.27 -6.53
N ILE A 70 -16.45 3.56 -7.67
CA ILE A 70 -15.89 4.39 -8.74
C ILE A 70 -16.68 5.69 -8.78
N LEU A 71 -15.98 6.82 -8.60
CA LEU A 71 -16.56 8.16 -8.63
C LEU A 71 -16.01 8.90 -9.86
N SER A 72 -16.89 9.29 -10.79
CA SER A 72 -16.52 9.97 -12.03
C SER A 72 -17.66 10.81 -12.59
N GLN A 73 -17.38 12.03 -13.02
CA GLN A 73 -18.33 12.86 -13.75
C GLN A 73 -18.75 12.25 -15.08
N GLU A 74 -17.84 11.54 -15.76
CA GLU A 74 -18.07 10.86 -17.03
C GLU A 74 -18.79 9.52 -16.88
N ARG A 75 -19.16 9.15 -15.64
CA ARG A 75 -19.85 7.89 -15.32
C ARG A 75 -19.03 6.65 -15.74
N VAL A 76 -17.72 6.74 -15.58
CA VAL A 76 -16.77 5.65 -15.83
C VAL A 76 -17.10 4.43 -14.99
N ARG A 77 -17.06 3.24 -15.60
CA ARG A 77 -17.34 1.94 -14.94
C ARG A 77 -16.22 0.93 -15.13
N THR A 78 -15.36 1.14 -16.14
CA THR A 78 -14.28 0.24 -16.50
C THR A 78 -12.94 0.96 -16.65
N PRO A 79 -11.81 0.22 -16.54
CA PRO A 79 -10.48 0.80 -16.81
C PRO A 79 -10.36 1.41 -18.23
N GLU A 80 -11.01 0.79 -19.23
CA GLU A 80 -11.02 1.25 -20.63
C GLU A 80 -11.72 2.60 -20.75
N GLU A 81 -12.90 2.73 -20.14
CA GLU A 81 -13.64 4.00 -20.11
C GLU A 81 -12.82 5.08 -19.41
N ARG A 82 -12.15 4.77 -18.29
CA ARG A 82 -11.25 5.72 -17.62
C ARG A 82 -10.13 6.18 -18.55
N ARG A 83 -9.46 5.26 -19.26
CA ARG A 83 -8.41 5.61 -20.21
C ARG A 83 -8.93 6.54 -21.31
N ALA A 84 -10.14 6.31 -21.77
CA ALA A 84 -10.78 7.14 -22.80
C ALA A 84 -11.04 8.59 -22.35
N THR A 85 -11.21 8.84 -21.04
CA THR A 85 -11.37 10.21 -20.51
C THR A 85 -10.05 11.01 -20.49
N GLY A 86 -8.90 10.34 -20.52
CA GLY A 86 -7.60 10.97 -20.29
C GLY A 86 -7.33 11.38 -18.83
N LYS A 87 -8.30 11.27 -17.94
CA LYS A 87 -8.15 11.62 -16.51
C LYS A 87 -7.35 10.55 -15.76
N PRO A 88 -6.42 10.92 -14.88
CA PRO A 88 -5.76 9.96 -14.01
C PRO A 88 -6.75 9.39 -12.99
N ALA A 89 -6.46 8.17 -12.51
CA ALA A 89 -7.15 7.60 -11.36
C ALA A 89 -6.39 7.91 -10.07
N VAL A 90 -7.13 8.13 -8.98
CA VAL A 90 -6.64 8.19 -7.60
C VAL A 90 -7.36 7.12 -6.80
N LEU A 91 -6.62 6.29 -6.09
CA LEU A 91 -7.17 5.24 -5.23
C LEU A 91 -7.09 5.67 -3.76
N VAL A 92 -8.21 5.55 -3.06
CA VAL A 92 -8.31 5.65 -1.60
C VAL A 92 -8.76 4.30 -1.06
N MET A 93 -8.00 3.70 -0.17
CA MET A 93 -8.36 2.45 0.48
C MET A 93 -8.24 2.55 1.99
N ALA A 94 -9.09 1.80 2.69
CA ALA A 94 -9.14 1.79 4.13
C ALA A 94 -9.41 0.39 4.69
N ASN A 95 -9.14 0.21 5.97
CA ASN A 95 -9.48 -0.98 6.73
C ASN A 95 -8.74 -2.24 6.26
N ILE A 96 -7.48 -2.11 5.81
CA ILE A 96 -6.61 -3.27 5.54
C ILE A 96 -6.36 -4.06 6.83
N HIS A 97 -6.22 -3.35 7.95
CA HIS A 97 -6.32 -3.90 9.29
C HIS A 97 -7.71 -3.57 9.84
N ALA A 98 -8.56 -4.56 10.01
CA ALA A 98 -9.97 -4.32 10.28
C ALA A 98 -10.28 -3.75 11.69
N GLY A 99 -9.30 -3.73 12.59
CA GLY A 99 -9.37 -3.01 13.85
C GLY A 99 -9.05 -1.52 13.76
N GLU A 100 -8.57 -1.05 12.60
CA GLU A 100 -8.26 0.34 12.28
C GLU A 100 -9.43 0.91 11.48
N VAL A 101 -10.42 1.46 12.19
CA VAL A 101 -11.77 1.66 11.65
C VAL A 101 -12.04 3.07 11.11
N GLU A 102 -11.20 4.04 11.43
CA GLU A 102 -11.40 5.46 11.16
C GLU A 102 -11.51 5.75 9.66
N GLY A 103 -10.56 5.21 8.88
CA GLY A 103 -10.53 5.38 7.43
C GLY A 103 -11.77 4.81 6.74
N LYS A 104 -12.30 3.69 7.23
CA LYS A 104 -13.54 3.09 6.71
C LYS A 104 -14.74 4.04 6.87
N GLU A 105 -14.85 4.68 8.02
CA GLU A 105 -15.92 5.63 8.28
C GLU A 105 -15.73 6.93 7.48
N ALA A 106 -14.51 7.43 7.42
CA ALA A 106 -14.15 8.61 6.63
C ALA A 106 -14.42 8.39 5.13
N CYS A 107 -14.12 7.21 4.59
CA CYS A 107 -14.43 6.85 3.20
C CYS A 107 -15.94 6.90 2.90
N GLN A 108 -16.79 6.43 3.80
CA GLN A 108 -18.25 6.50 3.61
C GLN A 108 -18.73 7.95 3.55
N MET A 109 -18.27 8.81 4.47
CA MET A 109 -18.59 10.24 4.45
C MET A 109 -18.11 10.88 3.14
N LEU A 110 -16.88 10.59 2.71
CA LEU A 110 -16.28 11.12 1.49
C LEU A 110 -17.07 10.70 0.24
N ILE A 111 -17.42 9.42 0.10
CA ILE A 111 -18.23 8.91 -1.02
C ILE A 111 -19.55 9.67 -1.12
N ARG A 112 -20.26 9.86 0.00
CA ARG A 112 -21.51 10.65 0.03
C ARG A 112 -21.29 12.09 -0.42
N ASP A 113 -20.29 12.77 0.16
CA ASP A 113 -20.08 14.20 -0.03
C ASP A 113 -19.58 14.52 -1.44
N VAL A 114 -18.85 13.60 -2.07
CA VAL A 114 -18.45 13.68 -3.48
C VAL A 114 -19.63 13.40 -4.41
N ALA A 115 -20.46 12.41 -4.07
CA ALA A 115 -21.54 11.95 -4.95
C ALA A 115 -22.81 12.80 -4.87
N LEU A 116 -23.17 13.26 -3.67
CA LEU A 116 -24.46 13.90 -3.35
C LEU A 116 -24.31 15.27 -2.68
N GLY A 117 -23.09 15.63 -2.30
CA GLY A 117 -22.77 16.82 -1.52
C GLY A 117 -21.94 17.86 -2.31
N PRO A 118 -21.25 18.76 -1.58
CA PRO A 118 -20.54 19.89 -2.17
C PRO A 118 -19.20 19.52 -2.82
N LEU A 119 -18.70 18.28 -2.66
CA LEU A 119 -17.37 17.87 -3.12
C LEU A 119 -17.34 17.30 -4.55
N GLY A 120 -18.43 17.40 -5.32
CA GLY A 120 -18.49 16.91 -6.71
C GLY A 120 -17.42 17.49 -7.64
N TYR A 121 -16.92 18.68 -7.35
CA TYR A 121 -15.83 19.32 -8.10
C TYR A 121 -14.51 18.52 -8.05
N LEU A 122 -14.32 17.67 -7.05
CA LEU A 122 -13.14 16.81 -6.94
C LEU A 122 -13.02 15.80 -8.08
N LEU A 123 -14.07 15.66 -8.92
CA LEU A 123 -14.09 14.78 -10.08
C LEU A 123 -13.82 15.52 -11.40
N GLU A 124 -13.53 16.82 -11.38
CA GLU A 124 -13.35 17.62 -12.60
C GLU A 124 -12.16 17.14 -13.45
N HIS A 125 -11.06 16.74 -12.81
CA HIS A 125 -9.82 16.38 -13.49
C HIS A 125 -9.28 14.98 -13.15
N GLN A 126 -10.01 14.20 -12.36
CA GLN A 126 -9.61 12.86 -11.95
C GLN A 126 -10.81 11.91 -11.82
N VAL A 127 -10.53 10.60 -11.84
CA VAL A 127 -11.45 9.54 -11.43
C VAL A 127 -11.01 9.05 -10.06
N VAL A 128 -11.93 8.98 -9.10
CA VAL A 128 -11.63 8.55 -7.74
C VAL A 128 -12.15 7.13 -7.53
N LEU A 129 -11.26 6.23 -7.15
CA LEU A 129 -11.54 4.86 -6.77
C LEU A 129 -11.49 4.76 -5.25
N VAL A 130 -12.53 4.18 -4.63
CA VAL A 130 -12.56 4.04 -3.17
C VAL A 130 -12.82 2.58 -2.80
N VAL A 131 -11.96 2.02 -1.95
CA VAL A 131 -12.17 0.73 -1.29
C VAL A 131 -12.40 0.99 0.20
N PRO A 132 -13.65 1.21 0.63
CA PRO A 132 -13.92 1.67 1.99
C PRO A 132 -13.67 0.60 3.06
N ILE A 133 -13.75 -0.68 2.68
CA ILE A 133 -13.57 -1.82 3.58
C ILE A 133 -12.78 -2.91 2.84
N PHE A 134 -11.46 -2.94 3.04
CA PHE A 134 -10.60 -3.89 2.33
C PHE A 134 -10.58 -5.27 3.00
N ASN A 135 -10.44 -5.34 4.33
CA ASN A 135 -10.48 -6.57 5.10
C ASN A 135 -11.92 -6.88 5.57
N ALA A 136 -12.76 -7.28 4.62
CA ALA A 136 -14.17 -7.58 4.87
C ALA A 136 -14.39 -8.71 5.90
N ASP A 137 -13.48 -9.70 5.95
CA ASP A 137 -13.58 -10.84 6.87
C ASP A 137 -13.22 -10.46 8.30
N GLY A 138 -12.12 -9.72 8.47
CA GLY A 138 -11.68 -9.28 9.78
C GLY A 138 -12.59 -8.23 10.41
N ASN A 139 -13.32 -7.46 9.59
CA ASN A 139 -14.16 -6.36 10.08
C ASN A 139 -15.27 -6.84 11.02
N ASP A 140 -15.97 -7.91 10.68
CA ASP A 140 -17.12 -8.40 11.46
C ASP A 140 -16.73 -9.40 12.55
N LYS A 141 -15.42 -9.66 12.73
CA LYS A 141 -14.90 -10.41 13.88
C LYS A 141 -14.70 -9.47 15.08
N PHE A 142 -15.81 -8.87 15.52
CA PHE A 142 -15.79 -7.87 16.59
C PHE A 142 -15.24 -8.43 17.91
N GLY A 143 -14.32 -7.69 18.49
CA GLY A 143 -13.76 -7.91 19.82
C GLY A 143 -13.47 -6.58 20.49
N ALA A 144 -12.97 -6.63 21.73
CA ALA A 144 -12.53 -5.42 22.43
C ALA A 144 -11.49 -4.68 21.57
N ASN A 145 -11.71 -3.39 21.35
CA ASN A 145 -10.77 -2.57 20.61
C ASN A 145 -9.43 -2.54 21.36
N ARG A 146 -8.33 -2.67 20.62
CA ARG A 146 -6.98 -2.50 21.17
C ARG A 146 -6.65 -1.04 21.51
N HIS A 147 -7.48 -0.10 21.04
CA HIS A 147 -7.31 1.33 21.24
C HIS A 147 -8.33 1.81 22.29
N ASP A 148 -7.84 2.44 23.36
CA ASP A 148 -8.64 2.77 24.54
C ASP A 148 -9.67 3.91 24.30
N ASN A 149 -9.51 4.71 23.23
CA ASN A 149 -10.32 5.90 22.97
C ASN A 149 -11.47 5.68 21.96
N GLY A 150 -12.01 4.46 21.94
CA GLY A 150 -13.18 4.06 21.14
C GLY A 150 -12.86 3.72 19.67
N PRO A 151 -13.81 3.11 18.98
CA PRO A 151 -15.04 2.56 19.54
C PRO A 151 -14.75 1.36 20.47
N GLU A 152 -15.72 0.95 21.31
CA GLU A 152 -15.54 -0.16 22.28
C GLU A 152 -15.20 -1.48 21.58
N LEU A 153 -15.88 -1.75 20.46
CA LEU A 153 -15.68 -2.95 19.65
C LEU A 153 -15.13 -2.58 18.27
N ALA A 154 -14.15 -3.33 17.82
CA ALA A 154 -13.58 -3.22 16.49
C ALA A 154 -13.26 -4.60 15.92
N GLY A 155 -12.99 -4.69 14.62
CA GLY A 155 -12.57 -5.91 13.96
C GLY A 155 -11.15 -6.35 14.35
N VAL A 156 -10.71 -7.47 13.78
CA VAL A 156 -9.37 -8.02 14.00
C VAL A 156 -8.43 -7.65 12.85
N ARG A 157 -7.13 -7.59 13.15
CA ARG A 157 -6.11 -7.20 12.17
C ARG A 157 -6.07 -8.11 10.94
N HIS A 158 -6.16 -9.43 11.14
CA HIS A 158 -5.97 -10.44 10.09
C HIS A 158 -7.24 -10.68 9.27
N ASN A 159 -7.07 -11.13 8.03
CA ASN A 159 -8.19 -11.57 7.18
C ASN A 159 -8.71 -12.98 7.58
N GLY A 160 -9.58 -13.56 6.76
CA GLY A 160 -10.14 -14.90 6.97
C GLY A 160 -9.11 -16.04 6.94
N GLN A 161 -7.92 -15.81 6.35
CA GLN A 161 -6.80 -16.75 6.31
C GLN A 161 -5.77 -16.53 7.42
N PHE A 162 -6.02 -15.65 8.38
CA PHE A 162 -5.08 -15.22 9.41
C PHE A 162 -3.82 -14.53 8.85
N LEU A 163 -3.91 -13.95 7.64
CA LEU A 163 -2.85 -13.16 7.04
C LEU A 163 -3.00 -11.68 7.41
N ASP A 164 -1.88 -11.02 7.68
CA ASP A 164 -1.79 -9.58 7.67
C ASP A 164 -1.68 -9.12 6.21
N LEU A 165 -2.75 -8.50 5.69
CA LEU A 165 -2.83 -8.08 4.29
C LEU A 165 -1.75 -7.06 3.93
N ASN A 166 -1.30 -6.23 4.89
CA ASN A 166 -0.19 -5.29 4.68
C ASN A 166 1.20 -5.95 4.82
N ARG A 167 1.28 -7.27 4.65
CA ARG A 167 2.51 -8.09 4.54
C ARG A 167 2.48 -9.00 3.34
N ASP A 168 1.47 -8.85 2.46
CA ASP A 168 1.21 -9.78 1.36
C ASP A 168 1.54 -9.21 -0.03
N TYR A 169 1.98 -7.97 -0.13
CA TYR A 169 2.15 -7.29 -1.42
C TYR A 169 3.20 -7.91 -2.36
N THR A 170 4.13 -8.71 -1.86
CA THR A 170 5.15 -9.37 -2.72
C THR A 170 4.85 -10.83 -3.01
N LYS A 171 4.19 -11.55 -2.09
CA LYS A 171 3.90 -12.99 -2.26
C LYS A 171 2.49 -13.28 -2.81
N LEU A 172 1.53 -12.34 -2.64
CA LEU A 172 0.19 -12.39 -3.21
C LEU A 172 -0.59 -13.68 -2.85
N GLU A 173 -0.65 -14.04 -1.58
CA GLU A 173 -1.36 -15.24 -1.12
C GLU A 173 -2.83 -15.00 -0.85
N SER A 174 -3.19 -13.77 -0.41
CA SER A 174 -4.58 -13.42 -0.16
C SER A 174 -5.33 -13.04 -1.44
N PRO A 175 -6.60 -13.42 -1.58
CA PRO A 175 -7.42 -13.00 -2.72
C PRO A 175 -7.63 -11.48 -2.75
N GLU A 176 -7.69 -10.83 -1.59
CA GLU A 176 -7.87 -9.39 -1.45
C GLU A 176 -6.69 -8.64 -2.09
N VAL A 177 -5.44 -8.96 -1.70
CA VAL A 177 -4.25 -8.28 -2.22
C VAL A 177 -4.03 -8.63 -3.70
N ARG A 178 -4.32 -9.87 -4.13
CA ARG A 178 -4.34 -10.22 -5.57
C ARG A 178 -5.31 -9.33 -6.35
N GLY A 179 -6.52 -9.09 -5.83
CA GLY A 179 -7.51 -8.20 -6.44
C GLY A 179 -7.00 -6.76 -6.52
N LEU A 180 -6.38 -6.26 -5.46
CA LEU A 180 -5.79 -4.93 -5.41
C LEU A 180 -4.65 -4.76 -6.43
N VAL A 181 -3.76 -5.74 -6.53
CA VAL A 181 -2.66 -5.70 -7.50
C VAL A 181 -3.17 -5.76 -8.95
N ARG A 182 -4.25 -6.52 -9.23
CA ARG A 182 -4.95 -6.45 -10.53
C ARG A 182 -5.54 -5.07 -10.80
N LEU A 183 -6.10 -4.42 -9.77
CA LEU A 183 -6.58 -3.03 -9.90
C LEU A 183 -5.42 -2.10 -10.27
N PHE A 184 -4.26 -2.22 -9.63
CA PHE A 184 -3.07 -1.43 -10.00
C PHE A 184 -2.67 -1.64 -11.46
N ALA A 185 -2.72 -2.87 -11.96
CA ALA A 185 -2.36 -3.16 -13.35
C ALA A 185 -3.41 -2.66 -14.36
N SER A 186 -4.69 -2.66 -14.02
CA SER A 186 -5.79 -2.32 -14.94
C SER A 186 -6.19 -0.85 -14.88
N TRP A 187 -6.41 -0.30 -13.68
CA TRP A 187 -6.83 1.09 -13.47
C TRP A 187 -5.67 2.07 -13.42
N ASP A 188 -4.49 1.59 -13.06
CA ASP A 188 -3.24 2.35 -13.04
C ASP A 188 -3.36 3.70 -12.28
N PRO A 189 -3.70 3.67 -10.98
CA PRO A 189 -3.85 4.90 -10.22
C PRO A 189 -2.51 5.62 -10.05
N VAL A 190 -2.46 6.92 -10.31
CA VAL A 190 -1.25 7.73 -10.15
C VAL A 190 -0.91 8.02 -8.69
N VAL A 191 -1.95 8.05 -7.83
CA VAL A 191 -1.84 8.23 -6.37
C VAL A 191 -2.64 7.13 -5.69
N VAL A 192 -2.06 6.56 -4.64
CA VAL A 192 -2.69 5.55 -3.78
C VAL A 192 -2.60 6.03 -2.33
N VAL A 193 -3.74 6.15 -1.67
CA VAL A 193 -3.87 6.48 -0.24
C VAL A 193 -4.29 5.23 0.50
N ASP A 194 -3.50 4.80 1.49
CA ASP A 194 -3.80 3.68 2.39
C ASP A 194 -3.99 4.21 3.81
N MET A 195 -5.20 4.03 4.36
CA MET A 195 -5.65 4.63 5.61
C MET A 195 -5.57 3.64 6.76
N HIS A 196 -4.76 3.99 7.75
CA HIS A 196 -4.40 3.17 8.91
C HIS A 196 -4.62 3.89 10.24
N THR A 197 -4.26 3.22 11.33
CA THR A 197 -4.25 3.78 12.69
C THR A 197 -3.07 3.22 13.48
N THR A 198 -2.17 4.10 13.94
CA THR A 198 -1.00 3.75 14.74
C THR A 198 -1.19 4.02 16.22
N ASN A 199 -0.59 3.18 17.06
CA ASN A 199 -0.49 3.33 18.52
C ASN A 199 0.98 3.44 18.99
N GLY A 200 1.82 4.09 18.18
CA GLY A 200 3.23 4.29 18.48
C GLY A 200 3.51 5.30 19.60
N SER A 201 4.57 6.08 19.44
CA SER A 201 4.98 7.09 20.41
C SER A 201 3.92 8.15 20.65
N TYR A 202 3.80 8.64 21.88
CA TYR A 202 2.79 9.63 22.24
C TYR A 202 3.09 11.00 21.61
N HIS A 203 2.11 11.53 20.88
CA HIS A 203 2.13 12.86 20.26
C HIS A 203 0.72 13.46 20.23
N ARG A 204 0.57 14.68 19.74
CA ARG A 204 -0.71 15.40 19.73
C ARG A 204 -1.32 15.61 18.35
N GLU A 205 -0.62 15.26 17.30
CA GLU A 205 -1.14 15.28 15.94
C GLU A 205 -2.11 14.12 15.72
N PRO A 206 -3.36 14.37 15.29
CA PRO A 206 -4.32 13.29 15.02
C PRO A 206 -4.02 12.51 13.75
N VAL A 207 -3.21 13.07 12.85
CA VAL A 207 -2.80 12.45 11.57
C VAL A 207 -1.29 12.43 11.46
N THR A 208 -0.75 11.28 11.11
CA THR A 208 0.62 11.16 10.62
C THR A 208 0.63 10.58 9.21
N TYR A 209 1.66 10.90 8.41
CA TYR A 209 1.71 10.50 7.02
C TYR A 209 3.13 10.18 6.55
N THR A 210 3.23 9.28 5.59
CA THR A 210 4.49 9.02 4.88
C THR A 210 4.23 8.58 3.44
N THR A 211 5.31 8.43 2.68
CA THR A 211 5.33 7.79 1.36
C THR A 211 6.22 6.55 1.42
N GLY A 212 6.37 5.84 0.30
CA GLY A 212 7.36 4.76 0.23
C GLY A 212 8.78 5.29 0.38
N ILE A 213 9.55 4.69 1.29
CA ILE A 213 10.92 5.08 1.63
C ILE A 213 11.95 4.03 1.21
N ASN A 214 11.52 2.95 0.52
CA ASN A 214 12.45 1.95 0.02
C ASN A 214 13.44 2.57 -0.98
N PRO A 215 14.76 2.35 -0.82
CA PRO A 215 15.80 3.00 -1.64
C PRO A 215 15.80 2.56 -3.11
N ASN A 216 15.07 1.49 -3.48
CA ASN A 216 14.89 1.06 -4.86
C ASN A 216 13.75 1.82 -5.58
N GLY A 217 12.97 2.62 -4.86
CA GLY A 217 11.94 3.49 -5.41
C GLY A 217 12.51 4.63 -6.28
N ALA A 218 11.66 5.24 -7.10
CA ALA A 218 12.07 6.37 -7.93
C ALA A 218 12.23 7.64 -7.07
N ARG A 219 13.46 8.12 -6.96
CA ARG A 219 13.80 9.30 -6.16
C ARG A 219 12.97 10.54 -6.54
N ALA A 220 12.71 10.74 -7.83
CA ALA A 220 11.92 11.86 -8.32
C ALA A 220 10.50 11.90 -7.72
N LEU A 221 9.88 10.73 -7.44
CA LEU A 221 8.58 10.65 -6.78
C LEU A 221 8.70 10.99 -5.30
N SER A 222 9.68 10.44 -4.60
CA SER A 222 9.92 10.75 -3.19
C SER A 222 10.25 12.24 -2.98
N ASP A 223 11.12 12.81 -3.83
CA ASP A 223 11.46 14.25 -3.78
C ASP A 223 10.22 15.13 -4.02
N TYR A 224 9.32 14.72 -4.93
CA TYR A 224 8.05 15.43 -5.15
C TYR A 224 7.11 15.34 -3.95
N MET A 225 7.00 14.15 -3.34
CA MET A 225 6.15 13.95 -2.15
C MET A 225 6.60 14.83 -0.99
N TRP A 226 7.88 14.81 -0.63
CA TRP A 226 8.42 15.57 0.49
C TRP A 226 8.62 17.06 0.20
N GLY A 227 8.95 17.42 -1.03
CA GLY A 227 9.22 18.82 -1.43
C GLY A 227 7.98 19.63 -1.83
N THR A 228 6.92 18.96 -2.27
CA THR A 228 5.73 19.64 -2.84
C THR A 228 4.41 19.14 -2.27
N PHE A 229 4.16 17.84 -2.37
CA PHE A 229 2.84 17.26 -2.05
C PHE A 229 2.48 17.43 -0.58
N PHE A 230 3.25 16.82 0.32
CA PHE A 230 2.97 16.84 1.75
C PHE A 230 3.00 18.25 2.36
N PRO A 231 3.96 19.15 2.02
CA PRO A 231 3.93 20.51 2.55
C PRO A 231 2.64 21.28 2.19
N LYS A 232 2.10 21.05 0.98
CA LYS A 232 0.86 21.71 0.54
C LYS A 232 -0.36 21.15 1.26
N VAL A 233 -0.48 19.82 1.34
CA VAL A 233 -1.60 19.15 2.03
C VAL A 233 -1.57 19.44 3.53
N ALA A 234 -0.41 19.33 4.20
CA ALA A 234 -0.27 19.63 5.62
C ALA A 234 -0.62 21.09 5.93
N SER A 235 -0.20 22.05 5.08
CA SER A 235 -0.57 23.46 5.23
C SER A 235 -2.07 23.70 5.04
N ALA A 236 -2.73 22.94 4.17
CA ALA A 236 -4.19 23.01 4.01
C ALA A 236 -4.92 22.50 5.26
N LEU A 237 -4.50 21.37 5.80
CA LEU A 237 -5.01 20.82 7.07
C LEU A 237 -4.85 21.79 8.25
N GLU A 238 -3.67 22.40 8.39
CA GLU A 238 -3.39 23.34 9.48
C GLU A 238 -4.34 24.56 9.43
N ARG A 239 -4.71 25.04 8.24
CA ARG A 239 -5.69 26.13 8.09
C ARG A 239 -7.09 25.76 8.55
N GLU A 240 -7.42 24.48 8.58
CA GLU A 240 -8.69 23.95 9.12
C GLU A 240 -8.60 23.54 10.58
N GLY A 241 -7.44 23.74 11.22
CA GLY A 241 -7.22 23.41 12.61
C GLY A 241 -6.75 21.98 12.89
N TRP A 242 -6.43 21.20 11.84
CA TRP A 242 -5.89 19.85 11.97
C TRP A 242 -4.36 19.90 11.89
N SER A 243 -3.70 19.47 12.95
CA SER A 243 -2.25 19.30 12.92
C SER A 243 -1.86 17.92 12.38
N SER A 244 -0.72 17.85 11.71
CA SER A 244 -0.17 16.62 11.19
C SER A 244 1.36 16.63 11.22
N VAL A 245 1.99 15.45 11.25
CA VAL A 245 3.44 15.28 11.25
C VAL A 245 3.80 14.03 10.41
N PRO A 246 5.00 13.95 9.83
CA PRO A 246 5.46 12.71 9.21
C PRO A 246 5.37 11.51 10.16
N TYR A 247 4.93 10.35 9.63
CA TYR A 247 4.79 9.11 10.38
C TYR A 247 6.13 8.63 10.93
N GLY A 248 6.12 8.21 12.20
CA GLY A 248 7.30 7.67 12.86
C GLY A 248 7.07 7.42 14.36
N ASN A 249 8.16 7.06 15.01
CA ASN A 249 8.26 6.89 16.45
C ASN A 249 9.52 7.59 16.96
N PHE A 250 9.62 7.83 18.27
CA PHE A 250 10.90 8.22 18.86
C PHE A 250 11.93 7.11 18.61
N ALA A 251 13.08 7.46 18.04
CA ALA A 251 14.13 6.51 17.66
C ALA A 251 14.65 5.71 18.85
N ASP A 252 14.78 6.35 20.03
CA ASP A 252 14.91 5.64 21.30
C ASP A 252 13.60 5.80 22.09
N PRO A 253 12.88 4.70 22.39
CA PRO A 253 11.65 4.75 23.17
C PRO A 253 11.78 5.32 24.58
N LEU A 254 13.01 5.45 25.11
CA LEU A 254 13.29 5.98 26.44
C LEU A 254 13.98 7.36 26.42
N GLU A 255 14.35 7.86 25.23
CA GLU A 255 15.02 9.15 25.04
C GLU A 255 14.43 9.89 23.81
N PRO A 256 13.32 10.61 23.97
CA PRO A 256 12.62 11.26 22.84
C PRO A 256 13.47 12.24 22.03
N SER A 257 14.57 12.75 22.58
CA SER A 257 15.44 13.72 21.91
C SER A 257 16.36 13.11 20.83
N THR A 258 16.42 11.77 20.72
CA THR A 258 17.35 11.08 19.80
C THR A 258 16.94 11.16 18.34
N GLY A 259 15.65 11.29 18.04
CA GLY A 259 15.13 11.41 16.69
C GLY A 259 13.69 10.94 16.56
N TRP A 260 13.13 11.17 15.38
CA TRP A 260 11.83 10.66 14.95
C TRP A 260 12.05 9.74 13.77
N GLU A 261 11.71 8.44 13.89
CA GLU A 261 12.13 7.41 12.95
C GLU A 261 10.94 6.72 12.28
N ASN A 262 11.03 6.53 10.96
CA ASN A 262 10.19 5.60 10.19
C ASN A 262 11.07 4.47 9.68
N ASP A 263 10.95 3.29 10.26
CA ASP A 263 11.72 2.09 9.95
C ASP A 263 11.02 1.11 8.97
N ALA A 264 9.84 1.46 8.48
CA ALA A 264 9.04 0.62 7.59
C ALA A 264 9.53 0.68 6.13
N VAL A 265 10.70 0.11 5.84
CA VAL A 265 11.39 0.18 4.53
C VAL A 265 11.07 -1.00 3.60
N GLU A 266 10.63 -2.15 4.13
CA GLU A 266 10.41 -3.38 3.37
C GLU A 266 9.29 -3.26 2.34
N VAL A 267 9.44 -3.97 1.20
CA VAL A 267 8.50 -3.90 0.08
C VAL A 267 7.20 -4.67 0.35
N ARG A 268 7.18 -5.53 1.36
CA ARG A 268 5.95 -6.19 1.84
C ARG A 268 4.87 -5.21 2.33
N TYR A 269 5.24 -3.95 2.65
CA TYR A 269 4.31 -2.87 3.01
C TYR A 269 3.76 -2.17 1.78
N GLY A 270 2.46 -1.85 1.79
CA GLY A 270 1.75 -1.26 0.65
C GLY A 270 2.37 0.02 0.11
N SER A 271 2.79 0.94 0.97
CA SER A 271 3.39 2.21 0.56
C SER A 271 4.69 2.02 -0.23
N ASN A 272 5.58 1.12 0.21
CA ASN A 272 6.83 0.82 -0.50
C ASN A 272 6.57 0.05 -1.80
N TYR A 273 5.63 -0.90 -1.78
CA TYR A 273 5.24 -1.63 -2.99
C TYR A 273 4.70 -0.69 -4.08
N VAL A 274 3.81 0.22 -3.73
CA VAL A 274 3.24 1.22 -4.64
C VAL A 274 4.33 2.14 -5.20
N ALA A 275 5.29 2.58 -4.37
CA ALA A 275 6.42 3.40 -4.80
C ALA A 275 7.33 2.66 -5.80
N LEU A 276 7.54 1.34 -5.66
CA LEU A 276 8.29 0.53 -6.61
C LEU A 276 7.53 0.27 -7.93
N ARG A 277 6.23 0.51 -7.95
CA ARG A 277 5.44 0.56 -9.19
C ARG A 277 5.47 1.93 -9.87
N ASN A 278 6.33 2.85 -9.42
CA ASN A 278 6.43 4.23 -9.86
C ASN A 278 5.12 5.03 -9.65
N ARG A 279 4.41 4.80 -8.56
CA ARG A 279 3.20 5.53 -8.19
C ARG A 279 3.40 6.28 -6.88
N LEU A 280 2.67 7.38 -6.72
CA LEU A 280 2.71 8.19 -5.51
C LEU A 280 1.94 7.48 -4.40
N ALA A 281 2.65 6.98 -3.42
CA ALA A 281 2.08 6.29 -2.27
C ALA A 281 1.89 7.27 -1.10
N ILE A 282 0.76 7.18 -0.43
CA ILE A 282 0.46 7.93 0.79
C ILE A 282 -0.04 6.93 1.83
N LEU A 283 0.68 6.83 2.93
CA LEU A 283 0.19 6.21 4.15
C LEU A 283 -0.41 7.31 5.00
N ASP A 284 -1.68 7.17 5.37
CA ASP A 284 -2.38 7.94 6.41
C ASP A 284 -2.44 7.09 7.66
N GLU A 285 -1.83 7.56 8.75
CA GLU A 285 -1.85 6.87 10.03
C GLU A 285 -2.51 7.77 11.07
N ASN A 286 -3.76 7.45 11.40
CA ASN A 286 -4.44 8.09 12.50
C ASN A 286 -3.77 7.78 13.83
N TYR A 287 -3.90 8.70 14.78
CA TYR A 287 -3.31 8.53 16.10
C TYR A 287 -4.29 7.89 17.09
N ALA A 288 -4.04 6.64 17.46
CA ALA A 288 -4.93 5.81 18.27
C ALA A 288 -5.32 6.41 19.64
N TYR A 289 -4.50 7.29 20.20
CA TYR A 289 -4.76 7.91 21.49
C TYR A 289 -5.63 9.18 21.41
N ALA A 290 -5.95 9.68 20.20
CA ALA A 290 -7.02 10.65 20.01
C ALA A 290 -8.40 9.97 20.13
N ASP A 291 -9.44 10.70 20.45
CA ASP A 291 -10.82 10.14 20.48
C ASP A 291 -11.30 9.74 19.08
N PHE A 292 -12.21 8.78 19.02
CA PHE A 292 -12.67 8.19 17.76
C PHE A 292 -13.23 9.22 16.77
N LYS A 293 -14.00 10.19 17.25
CA LYS A 293 -14.56 11.25 16.41
C LYS A 293 -13.47 12.11 15.79
N THR A 294 -12.49 12.52 16.59
CA THR A 294 -11.32 13.28 16.12
C THR A 294 -10.58 12.52 15.03
N ARG A 295 -10.34 11.22 15.22
CA ARG A 295 -9.63 10.38 14.24
C ARG A 295 -10.38 10.30 12.91
N VAL A 296 -11.69 10.00 12.93
CA VAL A 296 -12.52 9.93 11.72
C VAL A 296 -12.53 11.26 10.96
N LEU A 297 -12.73 12.38 11.67
CA LEU A 297 -12.83 13.70 11.04
C LEU A 297 -11.48 14.18 10.52
N ALA A 298 -10.39 13.89 11.20
CA ALA A 298 -9.04 14.24 10.76
C ALA A 298 -8.63 13.45 9.51
N SER A 299 -8.90 12.14 9.46
CA SER A 299 -8.71 11.31 8.26
C SER A 299 -9.56 11.80 7.09
N TYR A 300 -10.84 12.09 7.32
CA TYR A 300 -11.72 12.67 6.31
C TYR A 300 -11.14 13.96 5.74
N ALA A 301 -10.71 14.89 6.59
CA ALA A 301 -10.11 16.15 6.17
C ALA A 301 -8.82 15.92 5.38
N PHE A 302 -7.96 15.02 5.84
CA PHE A 302 -6.69 14.70 5.17
C PHE A 302 -6.91 14.15 3.76
N VAL A 303 -7.77 13.14 3.61
CA VAL A 303 -8.05 12.56 2.29
C VAL A 303 -8.76 13.54 1.38
N ARG A 304 -9.66 14.37 1.89
CA ARG A 304 -10.28 15.43 1.11
C ARG A 304 -9.24 16.41 0.55
N GLU A 305 -8.27 16.86 1.37
CA GLU A 305 -7.20 17.76 0.93
C GLU A 305 -6.23 17.08 -0.06
N ILE A 306 -5.99 15.77 0.08
CA ILE A 306 -5.27 14.98 -0.93
C ILE A 306 -6.04 15.00 -2.25
N LEU A 307 -7.34 14.71 -2.26
CA LEU A 307 -8.16 14.70 -3.47
C LEU A 307 -8.28 16.09 -4.10
N HIS A 308 -8.32 17.15 -3.30
CA HIS A 308 -8.29 18.52 -3.79
C HIS A 308 -6.96 18.81 -4.51
N PHE A 309 -5.83 18.52 -3.86
CA PHE A 309 -4.50 18.69 -4.44
C PHE A 309 -4.33 17.88 -5.73
N THR A 310 -4.76 16.61 -5.74
CA THR A 310 -4.62 15.74 -6.92
C THR A 310 -5.53 16.16 -8.06
N ASN A 311 -6.73 16.67 -7.78
CA ASN A 311 -7.63 17.22 -8.79
C ASN A 311 -7.04 18.48 -9.47
N GLU A 312 -6.53 19.42 -8.69
CA GLU A 312 -5.90 20.64 -9.22
C GLU A 312 -4.64 20.36 -10.05
N ARG A 313 -3.91 19.29 -9.72
CA ARG A 313 -2.61 18.95 -10.33
C ARG A 313 -2.63 17.67 -11.15
N ALA A 314 -3.80 17.21 -11.56
CA ALA A 314 -4.01 15.94 -12.25
C ALA A 314 -3.06 15.73 -13.44
N THR A 315 -2.92 16.74 -14.30
CA THR A 315 -2.03 16.72 -15.47
C THR A 315 -0.55 16.65 -15.07
N GLU A 316 -0.14 17.42 -14.05
CA GLU A 316 1.24 17.43 -13.53
C GLU A 316 1.62 16.05 -12.96
N LEU A 317 0.74 15.46 -12.16
CA LEU A 317 0.95 14.15 -11.54
C LEU A 317 1.00 13.03 -12.58
N ALA A 318 0.10 13.05 -13.55
CA ALA A 318 0.11 12.09 -14.66
C ALA A 318 1.42 12.19 -15.48
N ALA A 319 1.86 13.41 -15.80
CA ALA A 319 3.10 13.63 -16.53
C ALA A 319 4.35 13.19 -15.73
N LEU A 320 4.37 13.44 -14.40
CA LEU A 320 5.45 13.00 -13.52
C LEU A 320 5.57 11.47 -13.53
N VAL A 321 4.46 10.76 -13.31
CA VAL A 321 4.43 9.28 -13.29
C VAL A 321 4.84 8.72 -14.66
N GLN A 322 4.32 9.27 -15.74
CA GLN A 322 4.62 8.83 -17.10
C GLN A 322 6.12 9.01 -17.45
N ARG A 323 6.72 10.12 -17.03
CA ARG A 323 8.15 10.36 -17.16
C ARG A 323 8.97 9.32 -16.38
N VAL A 324 8.61 9.05 -15.13
CA VAL A 324 9.31 8.07 -14.29
C VAL A 324 9.18 6.64 -14.83
N ASP A 325 8.04 6.27 -15.38
CA ASP A 325 7.84 4.98 -16.05
C ASP A 325 8.76 4.84 -17.28
N GLY A 326 8.89 5.92 -18.07
CA GLY A 326 9.81 5.98 -19.21
C GLY A 326 11.27 5.85 -18.78
N GLU A 327 11.71 6.65 -17.79
CA GLU A 327 13.06 6.59 -17.23
C GLU A 327 13.38 5.20 -16.66
N THR A 328 12.43 4.57 -15.96
CA THR A 328 12.58 3.21 -15.42
C THR A 328 12.74 2.18 -16.54
N ARG A 329 11.87 2.20 -17.54
CA ARG A 329 11.92 1.27 -18.67
C ARG A 329 13.23 1.38 -19.45
N ASP A 330 13.69 2.61 -19.69
CA ASP A 330 14.80 2.86 -20.61
C ASP A 330 16.19 2.87 -19.93
N GLY A 331 16.25 3.21 -18.63
CA GLY A 331 17.49 3.47 -17.90
C GLY A 331 17.81 2.56 -16.71
N TYR A 332 16.81 1.99 -16.03
CA TYR A 332 17.01 1.33 -14.73
C TYR A 332 17.95 0.11 -14.77
N ARG A 333 18.07 -0.58 -15.89
CA ARG A 333 18.98 -1.72 -16.09
C ARG A 333 20.47 -1.41 -15.87
N GLY A 334 20.86 -0.13 -15.85
CA GLY A 334 22.24 0.31 -15.57
C GLY A 334 22.47 0.66 -14.11
N GLU A 335 21.44 0.58 -13.30
CA GLU A 335 21.43 0.92 -11.87
C GLU A 335 21.90 -0.26 -11.00
N ARG A 336 21.81 -0.08 -9.69
CA ARG A 336 22.14 -1.10 -8.69
C ARG A 336 20.94 -1.37 -7.82
N PHE A 337 20.66 -2.64 -7.57
CA PHE A 337 19.69 -3.06 -6.57
C PHE A 337 20.26 -2.87 -5.16
N VAL A 338 19.54 -2.19 -4.30
CA VAL A 338 19.87 -2.00 -2.90
C VAL A 338 19.28 -3.16 -2.09
N SER A 339 20.16 -3.99 -1.52
CA SER A 339 19.75 -5.17 -0.72
C SER A 339 19.80 -4.91 0.78
N SER A 340 20.56 -3.91 1.25
CA SER A 340 20.53 -3.45 2.64
C SER A 340 20.78 -1.95 2.74
N TRP A 341 20.32 -1.37 3.83
CA TRP A 341 20.31 0.08 4.05
C TRP A 341 20.49 0.42 5.55
N GLN A 342 20.76 1.67 5.80
CA GLN A 342 20.64 2.31 7.11
C GLN A 342 19.75 3.54 7.01
N LEU A 343 19.11 3.92 8.11
CA LEU A 343 18.30 5.12 8.15
C LEU A 343 19.17 6.34 8.50
N GLU A 344 18.96 7.41 7.74
CA GLU A 344 19.62 8.71 7.92
C GLU A 344 18.59 9.83 8.00
N PRO A 345 18.97 11.01 8.52
CA PRO A 345 18.09 12.16 8.54
C PRO A 345 17.66 12.57 7.11
N LEU A 346 16.34 12.65 6.90
CA LEU A 346 15.73 13.19 5.69
C LEU A 346 15.55 14.71 5.81
N MET A 347 15.03 15.16 6.94
CA MET A 347 14.74 16.56 7.28
C MET A 347 14.60 16.72 8.79
N GLU A 348 14.38 17.95 9.27
CA GLU A 348 13.93 18.19 10.63
C GLU A 348 12.41 18.27 10.71
N VAL A 349 11.83 17.73 11.78
CA VAL A 349 10.41 17.80 12.08
C VAL A 349 10.18 18.31 13.49
N THR A 350 9.02 18.91 13.72
CA THR A 350 8.56 19.26 15.07
C THR A 350 7.41 18.32 15.43
N VAL A 351 7.61 17.45 16.40
CA VAL A 351 6.59 16.55 16.95
C VAL A 351 6.00 17.23 18.19
N ARG A 352 4.71 17.55 18.15
CA ARG A 352 3.97 18.09 19.29
C ARG A 352 3.66 16.93 20.23
N SER A 353 4.22 16.95 21.43
CA SER A 353 4.13 15.82 22.36
C SER A 353 3.97 16.30 23.81
N PHE A 354 4.50 15.55 24.74
CA PHE A 354 4.40 15.75 26.18
C PHE A 354 5.78 15.62 26.83
N GLU A 355 5.91 16.09 28.08
CA GLU A 355 6.97 15.63 28.96
C GLU A 355 6.65 14.20 29.40
N PHE A 356 7.70 13.41 29.65
CA PHE A 356 7.56 12.01 29.98
C PHE A 356 8.16 11.69 31.36
N GLU A 357 7.49 10.74 32.05
CA GLU A 357 8.01 10.08 33.21
C GLU A 357 8.47 8.66 32.84
N LYS A 358 9.68 8.28 33.29
CA LYS A 358 10.20 6.93 33.10
C LYS A 358 9.67 6.03 34.21
N LYS A 359 8.88 5.03 33.86
CA LYS A 359 8.28 4.07 34.78
C LYS A 359 8.80 2.65 34.56
N PRO A 360 9.01 1.87 35.63
CA PRO A 360 9.36 0.47 35.48
C PRO A 360 8.18 -0.32 34.92
N THR A 361 8.47 -1.31 34.06
CA THR A 361 7.49 -2.26 33.55
C THR A 361 7.37 -3.47 34.47
N THR A 362 6.17 -4.03 34.59
CA THR A 362 5.98 -5.24 35.38
C THR A 362 6.41 -6.49 34.61
N PRO A 363 6.71 -7.62 35.30
CA PRO A 363 6.97 -8.90 34.66
C PRO A 363 5.79 -9.36 33.76
N GLU A 364 4.54 -9.10 34.18
CA GLU A 364 3.32 -9.45 33.46
C GLU A 364 3.20 -8.67 32.15
N GLU A 365 3.51 -7.36 32.17
CA GLU A 365 3.52 -6.52 30.96
C GLU A 365 4.56 -7.03 29.96
N ARG A 366 5.79 -7.36 30.42
CA ARG A 366 6.84 -7.91 29.56
C ARG A 366 6.52 -9.31 29.02
N ALA A 367 5.80 -10.13 29.80
CA ALA A 367 5.34 -11.44 29.33
C ALA A 367 4.29 -11.31 28.22
N ARG A 368 3.41 -10.29 28.31
CA ARG A 368 2.38 -9.99 27.29
C ARG A 368 2.97 -9.30 26.06
N LEU A 369 3.97 -8.46 26.25
CA LEU A 369 4.61 -7.64 25.21
C LEU A 369 6.13 -7.88 25.22
N PRO A 370 6.62 -8.92 24.52
CA PRO A 370 8.04 -9.34 24.60
C PRO A 370 9.07 -8.30 24.15
N TRP A 371 8.62 -7.27 23.39
CA TRP A 371 9.46 -6.15 22.96
C TRP A 371 9.59 -5.05 24.03
N LEU A 372 8.79 -5.13 25.12
CA LEU A 372 8.81 -4.12 26.16
C LEU A 372 10.04 -4.31 27.06
N GLY A 373 10.86 -3.28 27.15
CA GLY A 373 12.04 -3.25 28.01
C GLY A 373 11.69 -3.13 29.50
N PRO A 374 12.69 -3.03 30.39
CA PRO A 374 12.48 -2.92 31.85
C PRO A 374 11.84 -1.58 32.27
N PHE A 375 11.82 -0.60 31.38
CA PHE A 375 11.20 0.71 31.57
C PHE A 375 10.37 1.08 30.34
N ARG A 376 9.38 1.96 30.56
CA ARG A 376 8.64 2.67 29.52
C ARG A 376 8.52 4.16 29.86
N LEU A 377 8.25 4.98 28.86
CA LEU A 377 7.86 6.37 29.06
C LEU A 377 6.33 6.47 29.14
N GLU A 378 5.84 7.22 30.13
CA GLU A 378 4.43 7.62 30.19
C GLU A 378 4.32 9.14 30.04
N PRO A 379 3.38 9.63 29.21
CA PRO A 379 3.19 11.06 29.05
C PRO A 379 2.65 11.69 30.33
N THR A 380 3.16 12.87 30.67
CA THR A 380 2.58 13.72 31.71
C THR A 380 1.48 14.63 31.10
N SER A 381 0.83 15.45 31.92
CA SER A 381 -0.09 16.48 31.43
C SER A 381 0.61 17.70 30.82
N THR A 382 1.93 17.83 30.97
CA THR A 382 2.71 18.96 30.45
C THR A 382 3.01 18.73 28.97
N GLN A 383 2.54 19.64 28.13
CA GLN A 383 2.84 19.63 26.70
C GLN A 383 4.28 20.04 26.44
N ARG A 384 4.94 19.34 25.54
CA ARG A 384 6.30 19.65 25.07
C ARG A 384 6.44 19.29 23.61
N ASP A 385 6.97 20.23 22.83
CA ASP A 385 7.29 20.02 21.43
C ASP A 385 8.76 19.61 21.29
N TYR A 386 9.03 18.62 20.43
CA TYR A 386 10.37 18.12 20.15
C TYR A 386 10.74 18.46 18.72
N ARG A 387 11.81 19.21 18.52
CA ARG A 387 12.41 19.41 17.20
C ARG A 387 13.48 18.36 16.99
N LEU A 388 13.27 17.47 16.03
CA LEU A 388 14.02 16.23 15.88
C LEU A 388 14.47 16.02 14.43
N PRO A 389 15.61 15.34 14.21
CA PRO A 389 15.91 14.78 12.91
C PRO A 389 14.89 13.68 12.59
N TYR A 390 14.31 13.74 11.39
CA TYR A 390 13.42 12.69 10.85
C TYR A 390 14.25 11.65 10.13
N LEU A 391 14.40 10.47 10.74
CA LEU A 391 15.17 9.35 10.24
C LEU A 391 14.28 8.50 9.31
N ALA A 392 14.23 8.87 8.03
CA ALA A 392 13.37 8.24 7.02
C ALA A 392 14.03 8.16 5.64
N ARG A 393 15.33 8.46 5.56
CA ARG A 393 16.11 8.26 4.34
C ARG A 393 16.84 6.94 4.43
N ALA A 394 16.37 5.92 3.70
CA ALA A 394 17.08 4.66 3.60
C ALA A 394 18.28 4.81 2.66
N THR A 395 19.49 4.89 3.23
CA THR A 395 20.75 5.05 2.52
C THR A 395 21.38 3.65 2.28
N PRO A 396 21.78 3.32 1.03
CA PRO A 396 22.33 2.02 0.70
C PRO A 396 23.59 1.67 1.50
N THR A 397 23.62 0.47 2.10
CA THR A 397 24.83 -0.12 2.69
C THR A 397 25.37 -1.28 1.85
N THR A 398 24.49 -2.03 1.17
CA THR A 398 24.88 -3.08 0.24
C THR A 398 24.08 -2.96 -1.05
N THR A 399 24.78 -3.06 -2.17
CA THR A 399 24.14 -3.00 -3.49
C THR A 399 24.72 -4.06 -4.43
N VAL A 400 23.90 -4.52 -5.38
CA VAL A 400 24.31 -5.44 -6.44
C VAL A 400 24.00 -4.83 -7.81
N PRO A 401 24.88 -5.05 -8.85
CA PRO A 401 24.57 -4.59 -10.20
C PRO A 401 23.31 -5.25 -10.73
N LEU A 402 22.50 -4.51 -11.50
CA LEU A 402 21.35 -5.05 -12.18
C LEU A 402 21.74 -5.65 -13.53
N PRO A 403 21.20 -6.84 -13.90
CA PRO A 403 21.41 -7.43 -15.22
C PRO A 403 20.51 -6.75 -16.27
N ALA A 404 20.69 -7.13 -17.54
CA ALA A 404 19.73 -6.75 -18.59
C ALA A 404 18.39 -7.51 -18.49
N GLY A 405 18.41 -8.69 -17.90
CA GLY A 405 17.23 -9.51 -17.63
C GLY A 405 17.54 -10.73 -16.79
N TYR A 406 16.48 -11.42 -16.40
CA TYR A 406 16.55 -12.66 -15.63
C TYR A 406 15.98 -13.82 -16.44
N LEU A 407 16.58 -15.00 -16.24
CA LEU A 407 16.03 -16.27 -16.72
C LEU A 407 15.61 -17.11 -15.52
N LEU A 408 14.36 -17.52 -15.46
CA LEU A 408 13.86 -18.47 -14.47
C LEU A 408 13.75 -19.85 -15.11
N LEU A 409 14.41 -20.83 -14.52
CA LEU A 409 14.36 -22.23 -14.98
C LEU A 409 12.93 -22.78 -14.90
N PRO A 410 12.56 -23.78 -15.74
CA PRO A 410 11.21 -24.34 -15.75
C PRO A 410 10.89 -25.08 -14.43
N GLY A 411 9.60 -25.25 -14.13
CA GLY A 411 9.14 -26.01 -12.97
C GLY A 411 8.74 -25.16 -11.75
N PHE A 412 8.85 -23.84 -11.81
CA PHE A 412 8.46 -22.93 -10.72
C PHE A 412 7.16 -22.16 -11.03
N ARG A 413 6.11 -22.90 -11.32
CA ARG A 413 4.81 -22.38 -11.77
C ARG A 413 4.26 -21.30 -10.82
N GLU A 414 4.33 -21.52 -9.51
CA GLU A 414 3.81 -20.60 -8.50
C GLU A 414 4.55 -19.24 -8.54
N ALA A 415 5.88 -19.27 -8.70
CA ALA A 415 6.66 -18.04 -8.87
C ALA A 415 6.27 -17.29 -10.16
N VAL A 416 6.00 -18.02 -11.26
CA VAL A 416 5.52 -17.43 -12.51
C VAL A 416 4.15 -16.79 -12.35
N GLU A 417 3.23 -17.46 -11.68
CA GLU A 417 1.87 -16.93 -11.41
C GLU A 417 1.95 -15.65 -10.59
N VAL A 418 2.88 -15.55 -9.63
CA VAL A 418 3.10 -14.30 -8.86
C VAL A 418 3.67 -13.19 -9.75
N LEU A 419 4.69 -13.47 -10.57
CA LEU A 419 5.25 -12.48 -11.50
C LEU A 419 4.18 -11.91 -12.44
N LEU A 420 3.38 -12.78 -13.04
CA LEU A 420 2.28 -12.39 -13.94
C LEU A 420 1.18 -11.62 -13.19
N ALA A 421 0.85 -12.02 -11.96
CA ALA A 421 -0.15 -11.33 -11.14
C ALA A 421 0.28 -9.88 -10.79
N HIS A 422 1.59 -9.64 -10.63
CA HIS A 422 2.14 -8.29 -10.49
C HIS A 422 2.03 -7.45 -11.76
N GLY A 423 1.81 -8.08 -12.91
CA GLY A 423 1.85 -7.43 -14.23
C GLY A 423 3.28 -7.33 -14.79
N VAL A 424 4.22 -8.11 -14.25
CA VAL A 424 5.58 -8.22 -14.80
C VAL A 424 5.52 -8.87 -16.18
N GLY A 425 6.17 -8.26 -17.17
CA GLY A 425 6.31 -8.82 -18.50
C GLY A 425 7.24 -10.04 -18.47
N VAL A 426 6.70 -11.18 -18.85
CA VAL A 426 7.39 -12.49 -18.84
C VAL A 426 7.23 -13.14 -20.21
N GLU A 427 8.33 -13.67 -20.75
CA GLU A 427 8.36 -14.37 -22.01
C GLU A 427 8.91 -15.79 -21.84
N ARG A 428 8.36 -16.76 -22.54
CA ARG A 428 8.80 -18.17 -22.51
C ARG A 428 9.74 -18.45 -23.68
N LEU A 429 10.89 -19.06 -23.41
CA LEU A 429 11.80 -19.54 -24.45
C LEU A 429 11.16 -20.70 -25.22
N GLY A 430 11.03 -20.56 -26.54
CA GLY A 430 10.50 -21.61 -27.42
C GLY A 430 11.55 -22.68 -27.75
N GLU A 431 12.84 -22.37 -27.62
CA GLU A 431 13.95 -23.27 -27.88
C GLU A 431 15.06 -23.08 -26.82
N PRO A 432 16.00 -24.02 -26.66
CA PRO A 432 17.10 -23.88 -25.71
C PRO A 432 17.99 -22.68 -26.06
N PHE A 433 18.38 -21.94 -25.03
CA PHE A 433 19.37 -20.86 -25.15
C PHE A 433 20.74 -21.36 -24.66
N SER A 434 21.78 -21.21 -25.48
CA SER A 434 23.15 -21.48 -25.08
C SER A 434 23.94 -20.19 -25.11
N GLY A 435 24.58 -19.84 -24.00
CA GLY A 435 25.38 -18.61 -23.93
C GLY A 435 25.81 -18.25 -22.51
N ARG A 436 26.46 -17.09 -22.43
CA ARG A 436 26.99 -16.59 -21.18
C ARG A 436 25.87 -16.04 -20.29
N VAL A 437 25.83 -16.56 -19.07
CA VAL A 437 24.92 -16.15 -17.98
C VAL A 437 25.74 -15.88 -16.70
N GLU A 438 25.09 -15.30 -15.68
CA GLU A 438 25.58 -15.37 -14.32
C GLU A 438 24.65 -16.31 -13.53
N ARG A 439 25.24 -17.29 -12.87
CA ARG A 439 24.56 -18.18 -11.92
C ARG A 439 25.00 -17.87 -10.51
N LEU A 440 24.13 -18.09 -9.54
CA LEU A 440 24.48 -17.95 -8.14
C LEU A 440 25.29 -19.17 -7.67
N ALA A 441 26.56 -18.96 -7.32
CA ALA A 441 27.35 -19.95 -6.60
C ALA A 441 26.96 -19.89 -5.12
N MET A 442 25.96 -20.74 -4.74
CA MET A 442 25.42 -20.73 -3.39
C MET A 442 26.43 -21.26 -2.39
N GLU A 443 26.65 -20.53 -1.31
CA GLU A 443 27.48 -20.90 -0.17
C GLU A 443 26.68 -21.47 0.97
N ALA A 444 25.51 -20.86 1.27
CA ALA A 444 24.63 -21.25 2.35
C ALA A 444 23.17 -20.93 2.07
N VAL A 445 22.30 -21.72 2.70
CA VAL A 445 20.87 -21.48 2.81
C VAL A 445 20.53 -21.45 4.29
N GLU A 446 20.07 -20.31 4.78
CA GLU A 446 19.71 -20.12 6.19
C GLU A 446 18.21 -19.91 6.32
N THR A 447 17.63 -20.32 7.45
CA THR A 447 16.22 -20.12 7.76
C THR A 447 16.04 -19.30 9.01
N ALA A 448 15.01 -18.44 9.03
CA ALA A 448 14.61 -17.72 10.22
C ALA A 448 14.17 -18.70 11.34
N ARG A 449 14.20 -18.25 12.58
CA ARG A 449 13.73 -19.04 13.74
C ARG A 449 12.22 -18.95 13.92
N ASN A 450 11.63 -17.85 13.47
CA ASN A 450 10.22 -17.53 13.70
C ASN A 450 9.42 -17.69 12.42
N ILE A 451 8.16 -18.11 12.55
CA ILE A 451 7.19 -18.10 11.49
C ILE A 451 6.61 -16.68 11.35
N VAL A 452 6.60 -16.17 10.12
CA VAL A 452 6.01 -14.88 9.77
C VAL A 452 5.07 -15.09 8.60
N GLN A 453 3.81 -14.72 8.72
CA GLN A 453 2.80 -14.86 7.65
C GLN A 453 2.71 -16.30 7.10
N GLY A 454 2.79 -17.30 7.96
CA GLY A 454 2.77 -18.72 7.58
C GLY A 454 4.09 -19.26 7.01
N HIS A 455 5.12 -18.43 6.83
CA HIS A 455 6.41 -18.80 6.25
C HIS A 455 7.54 -18.76 7.27
N VAL A 456 8.53 -19.63 7.07
CA VAL A 456 9.85 -19.50 7.64
C VAL A 456 10.73 -18.83 6.58
N ALA A 457 11.12 -17.58 6.82
CA ALA A 457 11.90 -16.83 5.85
C ALA A 457 13.23 -17.52 5.55
N VAL A 458 13.62 -17.52 4.26
CA VAL A 458 14.85 -18.12 3.77
C VAL A 458 15.81 -17.03 3.30
N THR A 459 17.08 -17.15 3.72
CA THR A 459 18.17 -16.32 3.25
C THR A 459 19.13 -17.17 2.44
N VAL A 460 19.36 -16.78 1.19
CA VAL A 460 20.31 -17.45 0.30
C VAL A 460 21.58 -16.61 0.22
N LYS A 461 22.72 -17.23 0.57
CA LYS A 461 24.05 -16.60 0.48
C LYS A 461 24.83 -17.20 -0.68
N GLY A 462 25.61 -16.38 -1.37
CA GLY A 462 26.44 -16.80 -2.49
C GLY A 462 26.82 -15.62 -3.37
N GLU A 463 27.65 -15.90 -4.36
CA GLU A 463 28.14 -14.91 -5.33
C GLU A 463 27.65 -15.22 -6.74
N TRP A 464 27.38 -14.19 -7.51
CA TRP A 464 27.08 -14.31 -8.93
C TRP A 464 28.35 -14.55 -9.72
N VAL A 465 28.42 -15.69 -10.41
CA VAL A 465 29.59 -16.10 -11.20
C VAL A 465 29.19 -16.30 -12.66
N ALA A 466 30.03 -15.80 -13.56
CA ALA A 466 29.86 -15.99 -14.98
C ALA A 466 30.03 -17.48 -15.37
N ALA A 467 29.15 -17.99 -16.21
CA ALA A 467 29.16 -19.36 -16.71
C ALA A 467 28.65 -19.41 -18.16
N GLU A 468 29.10 -20.39 -18.91
CA GLU A 468 28.44 -20.79 -20.16
C GLU A 468 27.41 -21.88 -19.81
N GLU A 469 26.17 -21.60 -20.10
CA GLU A 469 25.05 -22.50 -19.73
C GLU A 469 24.17 -22.82 -20.93
N GLN A 470 23.61 -24.00 -20.91
CA GLN A 470 22.52 -24.40 -21.79
C GLN A 470 21.20 -24.33 -21.03
N VAL A 471 20.47 -23.24 -21.22
CA VAL A 471 19.18 -22.99 -20.58
C VAL A 471 18.08 -23.68 -21.39
N PRO A 472 17.27 -24.59 -20.80
CA PRO A 472 16.31 -25.38 -21.56
C PRO A 472 15.16 -24.52 -22.13
N ALA A 473 14.55 -25.01 -23.22
CA ALA A 473 13.26 -24.50 -23.70
C ALA A 473 12.20 -24.55 -22.58
N GLY A 474 11.27 -23.61 -22.59
CA GLY A 474 10.27 -23.48 -21.51
C GLY A 474 10.76 -22.69 -20.30
N SER A 475 12.04 -22.33 -20.22
CA SER A 475 12.53 -21.31 -19.27
C SER A 475 11.91 -19.95 -19.58
N LEU A 476 11.87 -19.08 -18.58
CA LEU A 476 11.21 -17.78 -18.69
C LEU A 476 12.22 -16.65 -18.67
N PHE A 477 12.03 -15.70 -19.54
CA PHE A 477 12.81 -14.47 -19.59
C PHE A 477 12.00 -13.28 -19.05
N VAL A 478 12.62 -12.50 -18.18
CA VAL A 478 12.09 -11.24 -17.64
C VAL A 478 13.03 -10.12 -18.05
N ASP A 479 12.60 -9.33 -19.02
CA ASP A 479 13.38 -8.17 -19.50
C ASP A 479 13.31 -7.03 -18.47
N MET A 480 14.46 -6.42 -18.15
CA MET A 480 14.50 -5.25 -17.28
C MET A 480 14.04 -3.95 -17.98
N ARG A 481 13.73 -3.98 -19.28
CA ARG A 481 13.16 -2.86 -20.03
C ARG A 481 11.65 -2.84 -19.95
N GLN A 482 11.14 -2.60 -18.75
CA GLN A 482 9.71 -2.53 -18.47
C GLN A 482 9.42 -1.51 -17.36
N PRO A 483 8.19 -0.94 -17.26
CA PRO A 483 7.84 0.00 -16.19
C PRO A 483 8.00 -0.57 -14.78
N LEU A 484 7.83 -1.88 -14.62
CA LEU A 484 7.98 -2.59 -13.33
C LEU A 484 9.41 -3.06 -13.04
N ALA A 485 10.43 -2.56 -13.78
CA ALA A 485 11.82 -2.97 -13.59
C ALA A 485 12.33 -2.78 -12.15
N ARG A 486 11.78 -1.82 -11.38
CA ARG A 486 12.17 -1.62 -9.96
C ARG A 486 11.65 -2.74 -9.05
N LEU A 487 10.53 -3.37 -9.39
CA LEU A 487 9.95 -4.48 -8.62
C LEU A 487 10.62 -5.83 -8.96
N VAL A 488 11.07 -6.01 -10.21
CA VAL A 488 11.64 -7.28 -10.68
C VAL A 488 12.80 -7.79 -9.80
N PRO A 489 13.85 -6.99 -9.47
CA PRO A 489 14.92 -7.47 -8.60
C PRO A 489 14.48 -7.75 -7.17
N VAL A 490 13.47 -7.02 -6.64
CA VAL A 490 12.88 -7.35 -5.34
C VAL A 490 12.33 -8.77 -5.34
N LEU A 491 11.68 -9.19 -6.42
CA LEU A 491 11.08 -10.52 -6.52
C LEU A 491 12.11 -11.62 -6.80
N LEU A 492 13.17 -11.33 -7.59
CA LEU A 492 14.06 -12.36 -8.15
C LEU A 492 15.48 -12.38 -7.58
N GLU A 493 15.95 -11.34 -6.88
CA GLU A 493 17.28 -11.35 -6.29
C GLU A 493 17.31 -12.17 -4.98
N PRO A 494 18.34 -13.04 -4.81
CA PRO A 494 18.46 -13.88 -3.62
C PRO A 494 18.71 -13.08 -2.34
N SER A 495 19.25 -11.88 -2.46
CA SER A 495 19.53 -10.96 -1.36
C SER A 495 18.31 -10.10 -0.95
N SER A 496 17.17 -10.24 -1.62
CA SER A 496 15.95 -9.52 -1.26
C SER A 496 15.27 -10.16 -0.05
N SER A 497 15.02 -9.37 0.99
CA SER A 497 14.27 -9.82 2.18
C SER A 497 12.79 -10.09 1.91
N ASP A 498 12.25 -9.58 0.79
CA ASP A 498 10.86 -9.72 0.36
C ASP A 498 10.69 -10.44 -0.96
N GLY A 499 11.77 -11.09 -1.44
CA GLY A 499 11.78 -11.81 -2.70
C GLY A 499 11.12 -13.19 -2.61
N LEU A 500 10.88 -13.79 -3.78
CA LEU A 500 10.28 -15.13 -3.89
C LEU A 500 11.15 -16.20 -3.21
N ALA A 501 12.49 -16.01 -3.17
CA ALA A 501 13.38 -16.89 -2.42
C ALA A 501 13.11 -16.80 -0.92
N SER A 502 13.02 -15.60 -0.38
CA SER A 502 12.78 -15.38 1.05
C SER A 502 11.43 -15.97 1.51
N TRP A 503 10.41 -15.89 0.66
CA TRP A 503 9.09 -16.47 0.92
C TRP A 503 8.96 -17.96 0.58
N GLY A 504 10.08 -18.62 0.19
CA GLY A 504 10.15 -20.07 0.06
C GLY A 504 9.70 -20.66 -1.28
N PHE A 505 9.40 -19.85 -2.30
CA PHE A 505 8.98 -20.33 -3.62
C PHE A 505 10.01 -21.24 -4.31
N PHE A 506 11.28 -21.13 -3.92
CA PHE A 506 12.39 -21.89 -4.51
C PHE A 506 12.95 -22.98 -3.59
N ASN A 507 12.40 -23.19 -2.39
CA ASN A 507 12.95 -24.06 -1.35
C ASN A 507 13.34 -25.45 -1.84
N ARG A 508 12.50 -26.07 -2.69
CA ARG A 508 12.75 -27.42 -3.26
C ARG A 508 14.00 -27.53 -4.12
N ALA A 509 14.51 -26.37 -4.66
CA ALA A 509 15.73 -26.32 -5.46
C ALA A 509 16.94 -25.91 -4.64
N LEU A 510 16.74 -25.12 -3.57
CA LEU A 510 17.84 -24.55 -2.78
C LEU A 510 18.57 -25.60 -1.94
N VAL A 511 17.92 -26.70 -1.58
CA VAL A 511 18.48 -27.75 -0.71
C VAL A 511 18.42 -29.10 -1.41
N ARG A 512 19.53 -29.81 -1.47
CA ARG A 512 19.59 -31.19 -1.96
C ARG A 512 19.05 -32.16 -0.92
N GLN A 513 18.12 -33.04 -1.31
CA GLN A 513 17.41 -33.94 -0.41
C GLN A 513 18.33 -34.92 0.38
N TRP A 514 19.43 -35.36 -0.24
CA TRP A 514 20.32 -36.41 0.31
C TRP A 514 21.76 -35.92 0.58
N SER A 515 21.99 -34.62 0.52
CA SER A 515 23.31 -34.01 0.71
C SER A 515 23.17 -32.76 1.58
N ARG A 516 24.24 -32.39 2.29
CA ARG A 516 24.34 -31.12 2.99
C ARG A 516 24.79 -29.98 2.05
N GLU A 517 25.12 -30.30 0.80
CA GLU A 517 25.51 -29.30 -0.16
C GLU A 517 24.30 -28.45 -0.61
N PRO A 518 24.51 -27.17 -0.87
CA PRO A 518 23.49 -26.31 -1.47
C PRO A 518 23.01 -26.89 -2.80
N GLY A 519 21.72 -26.67 -3.11
CA GLY A 519 21.13 -27.05 -4.40
C GLY A 519 21.50 -26.05 -5.50
N ILE A 520 20.49 -25.57 -6.21
CA ILE A 520 20.66 -24.52 -7.23
C ILE A 520 19.73 -23.34 -6.92
N TYR A 521 20.17 -22.14 -7.23
CA TYR A 521 19.29 -20.99 -7.34
C TYR A 521 18.68 -20.99 -8.75
N PRO A 522 17.35 -21.06 -8.90
CA PRO A 522 16.75 -21.33 -10.22
C PRO A 522 16.66 -20.10 -11.12
N VAL A 523 17.17 -18.95 -10.68
CA VAL A 523 17.22 -17.71 -11.45
C VAL A 523 18.64 -17.48 -11.92
N LEU A 524 18.80 -17.14 -13.20
CA LEU A 524 20.06 -16.74 -13.83
C LEU A 524 19.96 -15.27 -14.26
N ARG A 525 21.06 -14.57 -14.32
CA ARG A 525 21.17 -13.22 -14.86
C ARG A 525 21.77 -13.24 -16.25
N VAL A 526 21.28 -12.37 -17.13
CA VAL A 526 21.83 -12.19 -18.48
C VAL A 526 22.18 -10.73 -18.76
N SER A 527 23.31 -10.50 -19.43
CA SER A 527 23.78 -9.17 -19.84
C SER A 527 23.09 -8.63 -21.10
N SER A 528 22.35 -9.47 -21.81
CA SER A 528 21.57 -9.11 -23.00
C SER A 528 20.36 -10.06 -23.14
N ARG A 529 19.37 -9.62 -23.91
CA ARG A 529 18.22 -10.46 -24.27
C ARG A 529 18.71 -11.70 -25.04
N PRO A 530 18.30 -12.92 -24.65
CA PRO A 530 18.59 -14.13 -25.39
C PRO A 530 18.12 -14.03 -26.85
N ALA A 531 18.96 -14.47 -27.80
CA ALA A 531 18.66 -14.43 -29.23
C ALA A 531 17.94 -15.71 -29.70
N VAL A 532 16.81 -16.02 -29.07
CA VAL A 532 15.95 -17.18 -29.36
C VAL A 532 14.50 -16.74 -29.51
N ALA A 533 13.69 -17.55 -30.17
CA ALA A 533 12.25 -17.31 -30.26
C ALA A 533 11.59 -17.36 -28.87
N MET A 534 10.73 -16.39 -28.56
CA MET A 534 10.05 -16.29 -27.28
C MET A 534 8.56 -16.00 -27.47
N GLU A 535 7.76 -16.53 -26.58
CA GLU A 535 6.31 -16.31 -26.49
C GLU A 535 6.01 -15.43 -25.27
N VAL A 536 5.29 -14.34 -25.47
CA VAL A 536 4.80 -13.48 -24.36
C VAL A 536 3.75 -14.24 -23.58
N LEU A 537 3.95 -14.38 -22.29
CA LEU A 537 2.94 -14.94 -21.39
C LEU A 537 1.94 -13.88 -20.97
N GLN A 538 0.66 -14.20 -21.07
CA GLN A 538 -0.40 -13.38 -20.52
C GLN A 538 -0.76 -13.87 -19.12
N GLY A 539 -1.06 -12.96 -18.21
CA GLY A 539 -1.60 -13.31 -16.90
C GLY A 539 -2.90 -14.10 -17.06
N VAL A 540 -3.04 -15.18 -16.30
CA VAL A 540 -4.29 -15.96 -16.29
C VAL A 540 -5.34 -15.10 -15.60
N GLU A 541 -6.37 -14.68 -16.33
CA GLU A 541 -7.62 -14.19 -15.74
C GLU A 541 -8.28 -15.35 -14.97
N ARG A 542 -8.22 -15.33 -13.64
CA ARG A 542 -8.97 -16.25 -12.77
C ARG A 542 -9.89 -15.45 -11.86
#